data_ac7fe04fcd2b7f77cd227a96142dd4aa
#
_entry.id   ac7fe04fcd2b7f77cd227a96142dd4aa
#
_cell.length_a   1.000
_cell.length_b   1.000
_cell.length_c   1.000
_cell.angle_alpha   90.00
_cell.angle_beta   90.00
_cell.angle_gamma   90.00
#
_symmetry.space_group_name_H-M   'P 1'
#
loop_
_entity.id
_entity.type
_entity.pdbx_description
1 polymer ?
#
loop_
_entity_poly.entity_id
_entity_poly.type
_entity_poly.pdbx_seq_one_letter_code
_entity_poly.pdbx_strand_id
1 'polypeptide(L)'
;MAQYKLAHIDMKGNRGELHDLLNLTGAEVSCNTLPAGASVPFVHHHTQNEELYLILEGKGMLYIDGEEVPLKEGDCFRIDPQGERCLRAADDSAMRFICIQAKAGSLE
;
A
#
# COMPACT_ATOMS: atom_id res chain seq x y z
N MET A 1 17.26 25.62 13.40
CA MET A 1 16.91 24.79 12.25
C MET A 1 15.65 24.01 12.54
N ALA A 2 14.73 24.06 11.61
CA ALA A 2 13.49 23.28 11.74
C ALA A 2 13.78 21.78 11.52
N GLN A 3 13.03 20.94 12.22
CA GLN A 3 13.19 19.49 12.22
C GLN A 3 12.25 18.83 11.24
N TYR A 4 12.41 19.09 9.93
CA TYR A 4 11.54 18.51 8.92
C TYR A 4 12.25 18.31 7.59
N LYS A 5 11.63 17.49 6.73
CA LYS A 5 12.06 17.31 5.35
C LYS A 5 10.81 17.30 4.46
N LEU A 6 10.84 18.05 3.37
CA LEU A 6 9.73 18.16 2.42
C LEU A 6 10.12 17.52 1.09
N ALA A 7 9.20 16.77 0.51
CA ALA A 7 9.35 16.23 -0.83
C ALA A 7 8.02 16.33 -1.58
N HIS A 8 8.04 16.04 -2.87
CA HIS A 8 6.86 16.06 -3.71
C HIS A 8 6.83 14.80 -4.57
N ILE A 9 5.65 14.22 -4.75
CA ILE A 9 5.46 13.08 -5.65
C ILE A 9 4.48 13.46 -6.77
N ASP A 10 4.63 12.81 -7.92
CA ASP A 10 3.66 12.94 -9.00
C ASP A 10 2.42 12.10 -8.66
N MET A 11 1.32 12.76 -8.35
CA MET A 11 0.07 12.10 -7.98
C MET A 11 -0.55 11.28 -9.12
N LYS A 12 -0.09 11.48 -10.35
CA LYS A 12 -0.53 10.72 -11.53
C LYS A 12 0.43 9.60 -11.89
N GLY A 13 1.56 9.51 -11.21
CA GLY A 13 2.54 8.46 -11.44
C GLY A 13 2.09 7.11 -10.87
N ASN A 14 2.74 6.05 -11.32
CA ASN A 14 2.40 4.68 -10.91
C ASN A 14 2.86 4.38 -9.49
N ARG A 15 3.95 4.99 -9.03
CA ARG A 15 4.49 4.73 -7.71
C ARG A 15 5.31 5.90 -7.17
N GLY A 16 5.10 6.21 -5.90
CA GLY A 16 5.92 7.16 -5.14
C GLY A 16 6.44 6.50 -3.87
N GLU A 17 7.75 6.48 -3.67
CA GLU A 17 8.42 5.87 -2.52
C GLU A 17 8.77 6.95 -1.50
N LEU A 18 7.88 7.20 -0.55
CA LEU A 18 8.09 8.27 0.43
C LEU A 18 9.20 7.95 1.44
N HIS A 19 9.40 6.66 1.74
CA HIS A 19 10.49 6.24 2.60
C HIS A 19 11.83 6.75 2.05
N ASP A 20 12.08 6.53 0.75
CA ASP A 20 13.34 6.95 0.13
C ASP A 20 13.44 8.47 -0.01
N LEU A 21 12.36 9.12 -0.43
CA LEU A 21 12.33 10.57 -0.62
C LEU A 21 12.55 11.34 0.68
N LEU A 22 12.03 10.84 1.78
CA LEU A 22 12.05 11.52 3.07
C LEU A 22 13.04 10.92 4.07
N ASN A 23 13.75 9.85 3.69
CA ASN A 23 14.68 9.12 4.56
C ASN A 23 14.00 8.71 5.88
N LEU A 24 12.80 8.12 5.78
CA LEU A 24 12.10 7.65 6.97
C LEU A 24 12.86 6.51 7.64
N THR A 25 12.80 6.42 8.93
CA THR A 25 13.50 5.40 9.72
C THR A 25 12.54 4.45 10.45
N GLY A 26 11.26 4.78 10.53
CA GLY A 26 10.28 4.00 11.29
C GLY A 26 9.18 3.36 10.46
N ALA A 27 9.09 3.73 9.18
CA ALA A 27 8.05 3.20 8.31
C ALA A 27 8.47 3.26 6.86
N GLU A 28 7.96 2.32 6.06
CA GLU A 28 8.00 2.41 4.61
C GLU A 28 6.62 2.86 4.14
N VAL A 29 6.57 3.92 3.36
CA VAL A 29 5.32 4.50 2.86
C VAL A 29 5.42 4.64 1.36
N SER A 30 4.43 4.11 0.64
CA SER A 30 4.36 4.24 -0.80
C SER A 30 2.96 4.66 -1.24
N CYS A 31 2.91 5.44 -2.31
CA CYS A 31 1.67 5.78 -2.99
C CYS A 31 1.69 5.08 -4.34
N ASN A 32 0.65 4.33 -4.65
CA ASN A 32 0.65 3.39 -5.78
C ASN A 32 -0.60 3.54 -6.64
N THR A 33 -0.43 3.31 -7.94
CA THR A 33 -1.54 3.20 -8.87
C THR A 33 -1.40 1.89 -9.64
N LEU A 34 -2.46 1.07 -9.60
CA LEU A 34 -2.59 -0.10 -10.48
C LEU A 34 -3.56 0.29 -11.59
N PRO A 35 -3.12 0.21 -12.86
CA PRO A 35 -4.05 0.39 -13.99
C PRO A 35 -5.18 -0.64 -13.95
N ALA A 36 -6.28 -0.33 -14.63
CA ALA A 36 -7.41 -1.25 -14.72
C ALA A 36 -6.95 -2.66 -15.13
N GLY A 37 -7.39 -3.67 -14.40
CA GLY A 37 -7.03 -5.06 -14.63
C GLY A 37 -5.63 -5.48 -14.21
N ALA A 38 -4.79 -4.55 -13.79
CA ALA A 38 -3.42 -4.87 -13.38
C ALA A 38 -3.40 -5.40 -11.94
N SER A 39 -2.43 -6.27 -11.67
CA SER A 39 -2.21 -6.80 -10.32
C SER A 39 -0.75 -6.65 -9.94
N VAL A 40 -0.49 -6.69 -8.63
CA VAL A 40 0.87 -6.87 -8.12
C VAL A 40 1.37 -8.20 -8.68
N PRO A 41 2.59 -8.26 -9.25
CA PRO A 41 3.04 -9.43 -10.02
C PRO A 41 3.32 -10.69 -9.22
N PHE A 42 3.21 -10.66 -7.91
CA PHE A 42 3.50 -11.81 -7.05
C PHE A 42 2.71 -11.74 -5.75
N VAL A 43 2.45 -12.91 -5.18
CA VAL A 43 1.92 -13.03 -3.82
C VAL A 43 3.09 -12.96 -2.85
N HIS A 44 2.97 -12.18 -1.79
CA HIS A 44 4.07 -12.02 -0.84
C HIS A 44 3.57 -11.91 0.61
N HIS A 45 4.51 -12.03 1.53
CA HIS A 45 4.29 -11.79 2.95
C HIS A 45 5.55 -11.17 3.56
N HIS A 46 5.44 -10.68 4.77
CA HIS A 46 6.57 -10.13 5.52
C HIS A 46 6.82 -10.93 6.79
N THR A 47 8.00 -10.76 7.38
CA THR A 47 8.36 -11.48 8.61
C THR A 47 8.04 -10.67 9.87
N GLN A 48 8.19 -9.34 9.82
CA GLN A 48 8.05 -8.48 10.99
C GLN A 48 7.08 -7.32 10.79
N ASN A 49 6.90 -6.88 9.53
CA ASN A 49 6.10 -5.69 9.26
C ASN A 49 4.63 -6.02 9.08
N GLU A 50 3.80 -5.23 9.75
CA GLU A 50 2.40 -5.12 9.37
C GLU A 50 2.27 -4.08 8.28
N GLU A 51 1.21 -4.18 7.47
CA GLU A 51 0.91 -3.20 6.43
C GLU A 51 -0.46 -2.59 6.66
N LEU A 52 -0.53 -1.27 6.49
CA LEU A 52 -1.80 -0.55 6.37
C LEU A 52 -1.99 -0.16 4.92
N TYR A 53 -3.15 -0.45 4.37
CA TYR A 53 -3.56 0.02 3.05
C TYR A 53 -4.73 0.96 3.18
N LEU A 54 -4.73 2.01 2.37
CA LEU A 54 -5.85 2.94 2.25
C LEU A 54 -6.15 3.14 0.77
N ILE A 55 -7.36 2.77 0.35
CA ILE A 55 -7.79 2.92 -1.04
C ILE A 55 -8.26 4.36 -1.26
N LEU A 56 -7.51 5.10 -2.08
CA LEU A 56 -7.76 6.52 -2.34
C LEU A 56 -8.78 6.72 -3.45
N GLU A 57 -8.72 5.90 -4.51
CA GLU A 57 -9.59 6.00 -5.67
C GLU A 57 -9.75 4.64 -6.31
N GLY A 58 -10.90 4.43 -6.94
CA GLY A 58 -11.15 3.23 -7.73
C GLY A 58 -11.59 2.06 -6.90
N LYS A 59 -11.46 0.88 -7.47
CA LYS A 59 -11.88 -0.36 -6.86
C LYS A 59 -11.04 -1.53 -7.35
N GLY A 60 -11.07 -2.60 -6.60
CA GLY A 60 -10.30 -3.78 -6.92
C GLY A 60 -10.58 -4.94 -5.99
N MET A 61 -9.58 -5.81 -5.86
CA MET A 61 -9.70 -7.02 -5.08
C MET A 61 -8.43 -7.23 -4.26
N LEU A 62 -8.60 -7.60 -3.00
CA LEU A 62 -7.54 -8.12 -2.15
C LEU A 62 -7.67 -9.64 -2.12
N TYR A 63 -6.57 -10.32 -2.45
CA TYR A 63 -6.42 -11.77 -2.24
C TYR A 63 -5.58 -11.93 -0.99
N ILE A 64 -6.14 -12.56 0.05
CA ILE A 64 -5.48 -12.71 1.34
C ILE A 64 -5.76 -14.09 1.92
N ASP A 65 -4.68 -14.88 2.10
CA ASP A 65 -4.74 -16.21 2.69
C ASP A 65 -5.85 -17.10 2.07
N GLY A 66 -6.01 -17.03 0.75
CA GLY A 66 -7.01 -17.80 0.02
C GLY A 66 -8.40 -17.17 -0.04
N GLU A 67 -8.58 -16.01 0.58
CA GLU A 67 -9.84 -15.27 0.54
C GLU A 67 -9.79 -14.15 -0.49
N GLU A 68 -10.94 -13.79 -1.04
CA GLU A 68 -11.10 -12.66 -1.94
C GLU A 68 -11.95 -11.59 -1.26
N VAL A 69 -11.41 -10.38 -1.15
CA VAL A 69 -12.09 -9.25 -0.49
C VAL A 69 -12.22 -8.10 -1.48
N PRO A 70 -13.46 -7.73 -1.87
CA PRO A 70 -13.67 -6.57 -2.75
C PRO A 70 -13.24 -5.28 -2.05
N LEU A 71 -12.62 -4.38 -2.81
CA LEU A 71 -12.13 -3.10 -2.32
C LEU A 71 -12.76 -1.95 -3.10
N LYS A 72 -13.01 -0.85 -2.40
CA LYS A 72 -13.49 0.39 -3.00
C LYS A 72 -12.87 1.59 -2.29
N GLU A 73 -13.04 2.76 -2.87
CA GLU A 73 -12.58 4.03 -2.30
C GLU A 73 -12.98 4.16 -0.83
N GLY A 74 -12.03 4.55 -0.01
CA GLY A 74 -12.22 4.73 1.43
C GLY A 74 -11.98 3.49 2.27
N ASP A 75 -11.87 2.30 1.66
CA ASP A 75 -11.54 1.11 2.43
C ASP A 75 -10.12 1.19 2.95
N CYS A 76 -9.93 0.81 4.20
CA CYS A 76 -8.61 0.70 4.80
C CYS A 76 -8.51 -0.62 5.55
N PHE A 77 -7.35 -1.24 5.49
CA PHE A 77 -7.18 -2.55 6.11
C PHE A 77 -5.74 -2.76 6.56
N ARG A 78 -5.61 -3.58 7.60
CA ARG A 78 -4.31 -4.03 8.09
C ARG A 78 -4.09 -5.45 7.62
N ILE A 79 -2.87 -5.73 7.17
CA ILE A 79 -2.42 -7.09 6.91
C ILE A 79 -1.31 -7.41 7.90
N ASP A 80 -1.48 -8.50 8.63
CA ASP A 80 -0.48 -8.97 9.58
C ASP A 80 0.73 -9.55 8.85
N PRO A 81 1.92 -9.60 9.47
CA PRO A 81 3.14 -9.95 8.74
C PRO A 81 3.05 -11.22 7.91
N GLN A 82 2.47 -12.29 8.45
CA GLN A 82 2.43 -13.58 7.78
C GLN A 82 1.31 -13.75 6.77
N GLY A 83 0.41 -12.76 6.64
CA GLY A 83 -0.67 -12.84 5.66
C GLY A 83 -0.14 -12.83 4.23
N GLU A 84 -0.43 -13.87 3.46
CA GLU A 84 -0.06 -13.92 2.05
C GLU A 84 -1.07 -13.12 1.23
N ARG A 85 -0.60 -12.07 0.55
CA ARG A 85 -1.47 -11.09 -0.08
C ARG A 85 -1.05 -10.71 -1.48
N CYS A 86 -2.05 -10.31 -2.26
CA CYS A 86 -1.89 -9.72 -3.57
C CYS A 86 -3.07 -8.79 -3.84
N LEU A 87 -2.81 -7.68 -4.51
CA LEU A 87 -3.82 -6.70 -4.89
C LEU A 87 -4.02 -6.69 -6.39
N ARG A 88 -5.24 -6.51 -6.82
CA ARG A 88 -5.59 -6.36 -8.23
C ARG A 88 -6.59 -5.23 -8.40
N ALA A 89 -6.37 -4.34 -9.38
CA ALA A 89 -7.37 -3.37 -9.78
C ALA A 89 -8.51 -4.06 -10.55
N ALA A 90 -9.72 -3.51 -10.44
CA ALA A 90 -10.86 -4.01 -11.20
C ALA A 90 -10.61 -3.91 -12.71
N ASP A 91 -11.26 -4.75 -13.50
CA ASP A 91 -11.06 -4.76 -14.96
C ASP A 91 -11.47 -3.43 -15.62
N ASP A 92 -12.39 -2.71 -15.00
CA ASP A 92 -12.93 -1.46 -15.52
C ASP A 92 -12.50 -0.21 -14.74
N SER A 93 -11.54 -0.33 -13.83
CA SER A 93 -11.13 0.78 -12.98
C SER A 93 -9.69 0.63 -12.51
N ALA A 94 -8.90 1.68 -12.66
CA ALA A 94 -7.63 1.78 -11.95
C ALA A 94 -7.90 1.86 -10.44
N MET A 95 -6.90 1.52 -9.62
CA MET A 95 -6.99 1.62 -8.17
C MET A 95 -5.76 2.33 -7.63
N ARG A 96 -5.98 3.40 -6.87
CA ARG A 96 -4.91 4.15 -6.20
C ARG A 96 -4.97 3.88 -4.72
N PHE A 97 -3.80 3.65 -4.13
CA PHE A 97 -3.74 3.36 -2.71
C PHE A 97 -2.42 3.78 -2.09
N ILE A 98 -2.47 4.01 -0.79
CA ILE A 98 -1.27 4.19 0.05
C ILE A 98 -1.03 2.87 0.78
N CYS A 99 0.25 2.48 0.84
CA CYS A 99 0.70 1.36 1.66
C CYS A 99 1.71 1.87 2.67
N ILE A 100 1.49 1.54 3.93
CA ILE A 100 2.39 1.90 5.03
C ILE A 100 2.82 0.60 5.71
N GLN A 101 4.13 0.38 5.78
CA GLN A 101 4.71 -0.76 6.49
C GLN A 101 5.44 -0.27 7.72
N ALA A 102 5.21 -0.92 8.83
CA ALA A 102 5.95 -0.67 10.06
C ALA A 102 6.11 -1.99 10.81
N LYS A 103 7.14 -2.10 11.63
CA LYS A 103 7.35 -3.31 12.44
C LYS A 103 6.19 -3.48 13.41
N ALA A 104 5.55 -4.64 13.36
CA ALA A 104 4.42 -4.96 14.24
C ALA A 104 4.84 -4.83 15.70
N GLY A 105 3.98 -4.18 16.52
CA GLY A 105 4.24 -3.99 17.93
C GLY A 105 5.22 -2.88 18.27
N SER A 106 5.65 -2.07 17.30
CA SER A 106 6.67 -1.03 17.56
C SER A 106 6.12 0.32 17.99
N LEU A 107 4.82 0.52 17.96
CA LEU A 107 4.21 1.78 18.38
C LEU A 107 4.39 1.98 19.88
N GLU A 108 4.92 3.15 20.24
CA GLU A 108 5.15 3.53 21.62
C GLU A 108 3.87 3.89 22.38
#